data_de100bb0969d085c2d5899840b005105
#
_entry.id   de100bb0969d085c2d5899840b005105
#
_cell.length_a   1.000
_cell.length_b   1.000
_cell.length_c   1.000
_cell.angle_alpha   90.00
_cell.angle_beta   90.00
_cell.angle_gamma   90.00
#
_symmetry.space_group_name_H-M   'P 1'
#
loop_
_entity.id
_entity.type
_entity.pdbx_description
1 polymer ?
#
loop_
_entity_poly.entity_id
_entity_poly.type
_entity_poly.pdbx_seq_one_letter_code
_entity_poly.pdbx_strand_id
1 'polypeptide(L)'
;MKEKIIKLIYWADYPNFGDYLSPYIIGRLSGVHIVHKIASLSWVNLLKTIIGHPNEIKDFPNYVLPWEHNYIGVGSVISYGNSKSEIWGSGFMNNSDDFHGGIIHAIRGKLSAKKIGTKCDVYGDPALLLPVLYTPKMNGNYDLGIIPHWRETSLFTKKFGRKYHVIDMGTKDIEKVVDEICSCKMVLSTSLHGIIVSHAYGIPAIWIKEGEINTDGFKFGDYFSSVNIDFYSGFDHYDEILQSLVQVKEFFREHADISLPHIDIRSIQKNLLKSTPFDISEEWKQKESQL
;
A
#
# COMPACT_ATOMS: atom_id res chain seq x y z
N MET A 1 -8.00 -17.58 -28.15
CA MET A 1 -7.88 -17.56 -26.67
C MET A 1 -8.50 -16.25 -26.19
N LYS A 2 -9.46 -16.29 -25.25
CA LYS A 2 -9.92 -15.04 -24.62
C LYS A 2 -8.73 -14.44 -23.86
N GLU A 3 -8.41 -13.18 -24.14
CA GLU A 3 -7.41 -12.43 -23.37
C GLU A 3 -7.79 -12.53 -21.88
N LYS A 4 -6.90 -13.10 -21.07
CA LYS A 4 -7.12 -13.12 -19.61
C LYS A 4 -6.99 -11.69 -19.13
N ILE A 5 -8.01 -11.16 -18.49
CA ILE A 5 -8.01 -9.84 -17.88
C ILE A 5 -8.21 -9.96 -16.37
N ILE A 6 -7.61 -9.06 -15.60
CA ILE A 6 -7.83 -8.93 -14.15
C ILE A 6 -8.59 -7.62 -13.90
N LYS A 7 -9.83 -7.74 -13.40
CA LYS A 7 -10.62 -6.59 -12.90
C LYS A 7 -10.12 -6.25 -11.50
N LEU A 8 -9.37 -5.16 -11.37
CA LEU A 8 -8.70 -4.78 -10.13
C LEU A 8 -9.33 -3.52 -9.53
N ILE A 9 -9.74 -3.61 -8.28
CA ILE A 9 -10.22 -2.47 -7.50
C ILE A 9 -9.03 -1.77 -6.86
N TYR A 10 -8.83 -0.51 -7.19
CA TYR A 10 -7.88 0.39 -6.55
C TYR A 10 -8.32 1.85 -6.74
N TRP A 11 -7.86 2.74 -5.85
CA TRP A 11 -8.18 4.16 -5.97
C TRP A 11 -7.34 4.79 -7.09
N ALA A 12 -7.97 5.58 -7.97
CA ALA A 12 -7.29 6.17 -9.14
C ALA A 12 -7.79 7.58 -9.50
N ASP A 13 -8.57 8.23 -8.63
CA ASP A 13 -9.09 9.58 -8.89
C ASP A 13 -7.99 10.63 -8.97
N TYR A 14 -6.85 10.36 -8.34
CA TYR A 14 -5.67 11.20 -8.38
C TYR A 14 -4.41 10.33 -8.52
N PRO A 15 -3.35 10.78 -9.21
CA PRO A 15 -2.07 10.09 -9.20
C PRO A 15 -1.56 9.93 -7.77
N ASN A 16 -1.42 8.68 -7.30
CA ASN A 16 -0.91 8.36 -5.98
C ASN A 16 -0.10 7.07 -6.07
N PHE A 17 1.19 7.19 -5.81
CA PHE A 17 2.13 6.07 -5.85
C PHE A 17 1.59 4.83 -5.14
N GLY A 18 1.08 4.99 -3.89
CA GLY A 18 0.61 3.87 -3.08
C GLY A 18 -0.49 3.05 -3.75
N ASP A 19 -1.47 3.71 -4.36
CA ASP A 19 -2.59 3.02 -5.02
C ASP A 19 -2.19 2.39 -6.35
N TYR A 20 -1.26 3.04 -7.08
CA TYR A 20 -0.73 2.51 -8.34
C TYR A 20 0.25 1.34 -8.16
N LEU A 21 0.72 1.05 -6.93
CA LEU A 21 1.45 -0.19 -6.63
C LEU A 21 0.61 -1.42 -6.93
N SER A 22 -0.71 -1.36 -6.72
CA SER A 22 -1.61 -2.50 -6.95
C SER A 22 -1.58 -2.99 -8.41
N PRO A 23 -1.90 -2.16 -9.43
CA PRO A 23 -1.81 -2.58 -10.83
C PRO A 23 -0.38 -2.85 -11.28
N TYR A 24 0.64 -2.16 -10.74
CA TYR A 24 2.04 -2.40 -11.08
C TYR A 24 2.49 -3.81 -10.66
N ILE A 25 2.25 -4.18 -9.41
CA ILE A 25 2.69 -5.47 -8.85
C ILE A 25 1.91 -6.63 -9.50
N ILE A 26 0.59 -6.54 -9.53
CA ILE A 26 -0.26 -7.60 -10.08
C ILE A 26 -0.02 -7.75 -11.58
N GLY A 27 0.10 -6.65 -12.31
CA GLY A 27 0.38 -6.67 -13.75
C GLY A 27 1.73 -7.31 -14.06
N ARG A 28 2.79 -6.98 -13.30
CA ARG A 28 4.11 -7.61 -13.48
C ARG A 28 4.13 -9.09 -13.14
N LEU A 29 3.50 -9.48 -12.03
CA LEU A 29 3.47 -10.88 -11.60
C LEU A 29 2.66 -11.75 -12.56
N SER A 30 1.48 -11.28 -12.99
CA SER A 30 0.57 -12.07 -13.81
C SER A 30 0.89 -12.04 -15.32
N GLY A 31 1.50 -10.95 -15.79
CA GLY A 31 1.66 -10.68 -17.22
C GLY A 31 0.33 -10.42 -17.95
N VAL A 32 -0.76 -10.13 -17.22
CA VAL A 32 -2.13 -10.01 -17.73
C VAL A 32 -2.55 -8.53 -17.73
N HIS A 33 -3.42 -8.16 -18.67
CA HIS A 33 -3.98 -6.81 -18.73
C HIS A 33 -4.86 -6.51 -17.51
N ILE A 34 -4.56 -5.39 -16.83
CA ILE A 34 -5.30 -4.92 -15.67
C ILE A 34 -6.39 -3.94 -16.10
N VAL A 35 -7.62 -4.24 -15.73
CA VAL A 35 -8.78 -3.34 -15.93
C VAL A 35 -9.12 -2.69 -14.60
N HIS A 36 -8.95 -1.38 -14.53
CA HIS A 36 -9.30 -0.59 -13.34
C HIS A 36 -10.79 -0.67 -13.03
N LYS A 37 -11.10 -0.83 -11.76
CA LYS A 37 -12.43 -0.74 -11.18
C LYS A 37 -12.42 0.15 -9.95
N ILE A 38 -13.46 0.98 -9.79
CA ILE A 38 -13.57 1.93 -8.69
C ILE A 38 -13.96 1.20 -7.40
N ALA A 39 -15.04 0.42 -7.46
CA ALA A 39 -15.59 -0.33 -6.34
C ALA A 39 -16.56 -1.41 -6.84
N SER A 40 -17.00 -2.27 -5.93
CA SER A 40 -18.10 -3.20 -6.19
C SER A 40 -19.44 -2.59 -5.84
N LEU A 41 -20.44 -2.76 -6.71
CA LEU A 41 -21.81 -2.40 -6.43
C LEU A 41 -22.50 -3.48 -5.60
N SER A 42 -23.25 -3.08 -4.59
CA SER A 42 -24.21 -3.97 -3.94
C SER A 42 -25.47 -4.12 -4.81
N TRP A 43 -26.24 -5.19 -4.63
CA TRP A 43 -27.53 -5.37 -5.29
C TRP A 43 -28.48 -4.20 -5.04
N VAL A 44 -28.50 -3.67 -3.83
CA VAL A 44 -29.32 -2.53 -3.43
C VAL A 44 -28.93 -1.26 -4.18
N ASN A 45 -27.62 -0.99 -4.27
CA ASN A 45 -27.12 0.18 -4.98
C ASN A 45 -27.35 0.06 -6.49
N LEU A 46 -27.15 -1.13 -7.07
CA LEU A 46 -27.43 -1.41 -8.47
C LEU A 46 -28.94 -1.12 -8.79
N LEU A 47 -29.85 -1.64 -7.98
CA LEU A 47 -31.28 -1.41 -8.17
C LEU A 47 -31.66 0.07 -7.99
N LYS A 48 -31.11 0.75 -6.97
CA LYS A 48 -31.35 2.19 -6.77
C LYS A 48 -30.90 3.02 -7.98
N THR A 49 -29.72 2.72 -8.54
CA THR A 49 -29.19 3.44 -9.71
C THR A 49 -30.06 3.20 -10.95
N ILE A 50 -30.50 1.96 -11.19
CA ILE A 50 -31.37 1.64 -12.32
C ILE A 50 -32.72 2.37 -12.22
N ILE A 51 -33.32 2.40 -11.03
CA ILE A 51 -34.66 2.96 -10.81
C ILE A 51 -34.63 4.49 -10.63
N GLY A 52 -33.64 4.99 -9.88
CA GLY A 52 -33.59 6.39 -9.43
C GLY A 52 -32.76 7.33 -10.31
N HIS A 53 -31.68 6.81 -10.94
CA HIS A 53 -30.72 7.62 -11.68
C HIS A 53 -30.24 6.92 -12.96
N PRO A 54 -31.10 6.75 -13.97
CA PRO A 54 -30.75 6.04 -15.20
C PRO A 54 -29.57 6.68 -15.96
N ASN A 55 -29.25 7.95 -15.71
CA ASN A 55 -28.10 8.63 -16.33
C ASN A 55 -26.75 8.19 -15.75
N GLU A 56 -26.71 7.63 -14.54
CA GLU A 56 -25.51 7.09 -13.90
C GLU A 56 -25.13 5.70 -14.45
N ILE A 57 -25.99 5.09 -15.26
CA ILE A 57 -25.71 3.82 -15.95
C ILE A 57 -24.44 3.90 -16.81
N LYS A 58 -24.07 5.08 -17.29
CA LYS A 58 -22.84 5.31 -18.06
C LYS A 58 -21.56 4.96 -17.29
N ASP A 59 -21.58 5.04 -15.95
CA ASP A 59 -20.43 4.76 -15.10
C ASP A 59 -20.32 3.27 -14.71
N PHE A 60 -21.33 2.44 -15.04
CA PHE A 60 -21.30 1.00 -14.75
C PHE A 60 -20.05 0.27 -15.24
N PRO A 61 -19.48 0.60 -16.41
CA PRO A 61 -18.24 -0.03 -16.84
C PRO A 61 -17.08 0.17 -15.86
N ASN A 62 -17.12 1.23 -15.03
CA ASN A 62 -16.09 1.55 -14.05
C ASN A 62 -16.28 0.82 -12.72
N TYR A 63 -17.43 0.22 -12.48
CA TYR A 63 -17.73 -0.54 -11.27
C TYR A 63 -17.68 -2.05 -11.54
N VAL A 64 -17.53 -2.82 -10.46
CA VAL A 64 -17.73 -4.27 -10.48
C VAL A 64 -19.19 -4.57 -10.16
N LEU A 65 -19.84 -5.34 -11.00
CA LEU A 65 -21.22 -5.76 -10.75
C LEU A 65 -21.29 -6.82 -9.63
N PRO A 66 -22.41 -6.97 -8.90
CA PRO A 66 -22.49 -7.84 -7.73
C PRO A 66 -22.15 -9.32 -7.98
N TRP A 67 -22.26 -9.79 -9.23
CA TRP A 67 -21.95 -11.16 -9.65
C TRP A 67 -20.58 -11.32 -10.28
N GLU A 68 -19.85 -10.23 -10.51
CA GLU A 68 -18.57 -10.26 -11.19
C GLU A 68 -17.42 -10.58 -10.23
N HIS A 69 -16.51 -11.39 -10.72
CA HIS A 69 -15.25 -11.69 -10.08
C HIS A 69 -14.29 -10.51 -10.20
N ASN A 70 -13.59 -10.18 -9.12
CA ASN A 70 -12.67 -9.05 -9.07
C ASN A 70 -11.56 -9.30 -8.06
N TYR A 71 -10.53 -8.45 -8.10
CA TYR A 71 -9.35 -8.56 -7.27
C TYR A 71 -9.13 -7.28 -6.47
N ILE A 72 -8.59 -7.45 -5.27
CA ILE A 72 -8.19 -6.36 -4.38
C ILE A 72 -6.78 -6.69 -3.86
N GLY A 73 -5.81 -5.85 -4.22
CA GLY A 73 -4.40 -6.03 -3.86
C GLY A 73 -3.92 -5.00 -2.84
N VAL A 74 -2.88 -4.25 -3.22
CA VAL A 74 -2.28 -3.21 -2.38
C VAL A 74 -3.28 -2.13 -2.00
N GLY A 75 -3.15 -1.61 -0.79
CA GLY A 75 -3.88 -0.43 -0.35
C GLY A 75 -4.93 -0.69 0.74
N SER A 76 -5.55 0.39 1.19
CA SER A 76 -6.58 0.36 2.23
C SER A 76 -7.98 0.37 1.59
N VAL A 77 -8.25 -0.57 0.70
CA VAL A 77 -9.42 -0.60 -0.19
C VAL A 77 -10.29 -1.85 -0.04
N ILE A 78 -10.07 -2.63 1.02
CA ILE A 78 -10.82 -3.88 1.28
C ILE A 78 -12.34 -3.67 1.37
N SER A 79 -12.76 -2.49 1.84
CA SER A 79 -14.17 -2.10 1.98
C SER A 79 -14.88 -1.86 0.64
N TYR A 80 -14.13 -1.77 -0.47
CA TYR A 80 -14.70 -1.54 -1.80
C TYR A 80 -15.07 -2.83 -2.54
N GLY A 81 -14.75 -3.98 -1.93
CA GLY A 81 -15.05 -5.29 -2.48
C GLY A 81 -16.48 -5.77 -2.26
N ASN A 82 -16.72 -7.01 -2.67
CA ASN A 82 -17.94 -7.77 -2.43
C ASN A 82 -17.62 -9.25 -2.18
N SER A 83 -18.65 -10.09 -2.03
CA SER A 83 -18.49 -11.53 -1.81
C SER A 83 -17.78 -12.31 -2.95
N LYS A 84 -17.52 -11.67 -4.09
CA LYS A 84 -16.82 -12.25 -5.25
C LYS A 84 -15.40 -11.70 -5.40
N SER A 85 -14.94 -10.88 -4.43
CA SER A 85 -13.60 -10.32 -4.45
C SER A 85 -12.57 -11.34 -3.98
N GLU A 86 -11.46 -11.43 -4.72
CA GLU A 86 -10.24 -12.13 -4.31
C GLU A 86 -9.32 -11.12 -3.64
N ILE A 87 -9.11 -11.25 -2.32
CA ILE A 87 -8.40 -10.28 -1.50
C ILE A 87 -6.98 -10.80 -1.24
N TRP A 88 -5.99 -10.00 -1.65
CA TRP A 88 -4.60 -10.35 -1.54
C TRP A 88 -3.77 -9.19 -0.98
N GLY A 89 -3.67 -9.12 0.34
CA GLY A 89 -2.82 -8.19 1.08
C GLY A 89 -3.39 -6.79 1.35
N SER A 90 -4.64 -6.50 0.95
CA SER A 90 -5.32 -5.27 1.33
C SER A 90 -5.75 -5.26 2.79
N GLY A 91 -6.05 -4.07 3.32
CA GLY A 91 -6.60 -3.86 4.66
C GLY A 91 -7.59 -2.71 4.71
N PHE A 92 -8.06 -2.37 5.91
CA PHE A 92 -8.94 -1.23 6.13
C PHE A 92 -8.16 0.09 6.24
N MET A 93 -8.80 1.21 5.89
CA MET A 93 -8.30 2.56 6.12
C MET A 93 -8.46 2.94 7.59
N ASN A 94 -9.66 2.73 8.13
CA ASN A 94 -10.07 3.10 9.47
C ASN A 94 -10.73 1.93 10.21
N ASN A 95 -10.79 2.03 11.51
CA ASN A 95 -11.47 1.03 12.34
C ASN A 95 -13.00 1.01 12.13
N SER A 96 -13.58 2.11 11.64
CA SER A 96 -15.02 2.21 11.34
C SER A 96 -15.43 1.60 10.00
N ASP A 97 -14.49 1.25 9.12
CA ASP A 97 -14.80 0.74 7.78
C ASP A 97 -15.46 -0.64 7.83
N ASP A 98 -16.36 -0.93 6.90
CA ASP A 98 -17.08 -2.20 6.83
C ASP A 98 -16.43 -3.19 5.87
N PHE A 99 -16.67 -4.49 6.12
CA PHE A 99 -16.29 -5.59 5.24
C PHE A 99 -17.51 -6.17 4.54
N HIS A 100 -17.47 -6.20 3.21
CA HIS A 100 -18.59 -6.65 2.38
C HIS A 100 -18.41 -8.06 1.80
N GLY A 101 -17.47 -8.84 2.35
CA GLY A 101 -17.19 -10.22 1.94
C GLY A 101 -16.02 -10.33 0.96
N GLY A 102 -15.74 -11.57 0.57
CA GLY A 102 -14.65 -11.95 -0.34
C GLY A 102 -13.86 -13.14 0.16
N ILE A 103 -13.01 -13.69 -0.70
CA ILE A 103 -12.07 -14.77 -0.39
C ILE A 103 -10.73 -14.14 -0.03
N ILE A 104 -10.23 -14.46 1.16
CA ILE A 104 -8.99 -13.88 1.67
C ILE A 104 -7.85 -14.87 1.42
N HIS A 105 -6.91 -14.49 0.54
CA HIS A 105 -5.67 -15.21 0.25
C HIS A 105 -4.51 -14.69 1.08
N ALA A 106 -4.46 -13.38 1.28
CA ALA A 106 -3.59 -12.68 2.19
C ALA A 106 -4.29 -11.42 2.69
N ILE A 107 -3.91 -10.93 3.86
CA ILE A 107 -4.43 -9.70 4.43
C ILE A 107 -3.27 -8.85 4.97
N ARG A 108 -3.38 -7.52 4.89
CA ARG A 108 -2.28 -6.62 5.24
C ARG A 108 -1.76 -6.85 6.65
N GLY A 109 -2.65 -7.02 7.62
CA GLY A 109 -2.24 -7.18 9.02
C GLY A 109 -3.23 -7.91 9.90
N LYS A 110 -2.76 -8.18 11.13
CA LYS A 110 -3.51 -8.93 12.14
C LYS A 110 -4.75 -8.18 12.63
N LEU A 111 -4.73 -6.82 12.59
CA LEU A 111 -5.88 -6.01 13.01
C LEU A 111 -7.03 -6.13 12.01
N SER A 112 -6.75 -6.08 10.71
CA SER A 112 -7.75 -6.32 9.67
C SER A 112 -8.31 -7.73 9.75
N ALA A 113 -7.49 -8.76 9.96
CA ALA A 113 -7.93 -10.14 10.15
C ALA A 113 -8.85 -10.29 11.36
N LYS A 114 -8.46 -9.69 12.50
CA LYS A 114 -9.28 -9.70 13.73
C LYS A 114 -10.63 -9.00 13.51
N LYS A 115 -10.64 -7.87 12.82
CA LYS A 115 -11.86 -7.10 12.52
C LYS A 115 -12.85 -7.89 11.66
N ILE A 116 -12.35 -8.65 10.68
CA ILE A 116 -13.17 -9.52 9.82
C ILE A 116 -13.63 -10.79 10.57
N GLY A 117 -12.91 -11.20 11.61
CA GLY A 117 -13.15 -12.47 12.31
C GLY A 117 -12.66 -13.68 11.51
N THR A 118 -11.66 -13.48 10.61
CA THR A 118 -11.11 -14.54 9.78
C THR A 118 -9.81 -15.08 10.36
N LYS A 119 -9.57 -16.38 10.15
CA LYS A 119 -8.23 -16.96 10.29
C LYS A 119 -7.54 -16.87 8.95
N CYS A 120 -6.49 -16.07 8.90
CA CYS A 120 -5.61 -15.95 7.73
C CYS A 120 -4.20 -16.32 8.16
N ASP A 121 -3.51 -17.13 7.35
CA ASP A 121 -2.13 -17.55 7.66
C ASP A 121 -1.10 -16.67 6.94
N VAL A 122 -1.53 -15.83 6.00
CA VAL A 122 -0.65 -14.95 5.22
C VAL A 122 -0.94 -13.50 5.53
N TYR A 123 0.01 -12.86 6.20
CA TYR A 123 -0.01 -11.43 6.50
C TYR A 123 1.04 -10.70 5.69
N GLY A 124 0.72 -9.49 5.24
CA GLY A 124 1.62 -8.58 4.56
C GLY A 124 0.95 -7.79 3.45
N ASP A 125 1.46 -6.59 3.22
CA ASP A 125 1.09 -5.78 2.07
C ASP A 125 1.92 -6.23 0.85
N PRO A 126 1.31 -6.47 -0.34
CA PRO A 126 2.05 -6.88 -1.52
C PRO A 126 3.12 -5.89 -1.99
N ALA A 127 3.10 -4.63 -1.53
CA ALA A 127 4.17 -3.68 -1.77
C ALA A 127 5.53 -4.15 -1.21
N LEU A 128 5.54 -5.08 -0.25
CA LEU A 128 6.74 -5.75 0.23
C LEU A 128 7.42 -6.62 -0.85
N LEU A 129 6.74 -6.92 -1.95
CA LEU A 129 7.30 -7.67 -3.09
C LEU A 129 8.12 -6.78 -4.05
N LEU A 130 8.14 -5.47 -3.89
CA LEU A 130 8.86 -4.57 -4.82
C LEU A 130 10.32 -4.98 -5.04
N PRO A 131 11.13 -5.36 -4.02
CA PRO A 131 12.52 -5.78 -4.26
C PRO A 131 12.67 -7.04 -5.11
N VAL A 132 11.64 -7.88 -5.17
CA VAL A 132 11.60 -9.05 -6.06
C VAL A 132 11.38 -8.62 -7.51
N LEU A 133 10.60 -7.54 -7.71
CA LEU A 133 10.13 -7.07 -9.02
C LEU A 133 11.05 -6.01 -9.64
N TYR A 134 11.72 -5.23 -8.83
CA TYR A 134 12.50 -4.08 -9.28
C TYR A 134 13.78 -3.88 -8.46
N THR A 135 14.92 -3.80 -9.16
CA THR A 135 16.20 -3.41 -8.58
C THR A 135 16.39 -1.90 -8.77
N PRO A 136 16.50 -1.12 -7.68
CA PRO A 136 16.54 0.33 -7.78
C PRO A 136 17.83 0.84 -8.43
N LYS A 137 17.72 1.94 -9.16
CA LYS A 137 18.83 2.75 -9.67
C LYS A 137 19.04 3.89 -8.68
N MET A 138 20.07 3.78 -7.85
CA MET A 138 20.36 4.82 -6.85
C MET A 138 20.92 6.06 -7.55
N ASN A 139 20.14 7.15 -7.55
CA ASN A 139 20.48 8.41 -8.22
C ASN A 139 20.92 9.52 -7.24
N GLY A 140 21.18 9.17 -5.98
CA GLY A 140 21.55 10.09 -4.92
C GLY A 140 22.07 9.36 -3.68
N ASN A 141 22.49 10.15 -2.68
CA ASN A 141 22.90 9.65 -1.37
C ASN A 141 22.46 10.66 -0.31
N TYR A 142 21.19 10.57 0.08
CA TYR A 142 20.60 11.47 1.06
C TYR A 142 20.64 10.84 2.45
N ASP A 143 21.04 11.61 3.46
CA ASP A 143 20.98 11.11 4.84
C ASP A 143 19.54 10.91 5.31
N LEU A 144 18.59 11.75 4.84
CA LEU A 144 17.18 11.68 5.16
C LEU A 144 16.31 11.94 3.93
N GLY A 145 15.33 11.05 3.69
CA GLY A 145 14.18 11.29 2.85
C GLY A 145 12.94 11.63 3.69
N ILE A 146 12.16 12.59 3.24
CA ILE A 146 10.83 12.87 3.80
C ILE A 146 9.79 12.46 2.78
N ILE A 147 8.88 11.55 3.15
CA ILE A 147 7.84 11.05 2.27
C ILE A 147 6.48 11.49 2.80
N PRO A 148 5.99 12.67 2.41
CA PRO A 148 4.66 13.12 2.80
C PRO A 148 3.58 12.33 2.07
N HIS A 149 2.40 12.28 2.67
CA HIS A 149 1.19 11.93 1.93
C HIS A 149 1.01 12.91 0.76
N TRP A 150 0.50 12.45 -0.38
CA TRP A 150 0.42 13.26 -1.61
C TRP A 150 -0.29 14.63 -1.42
N ARG A 151 -1.23 14.74 -0.49
CA ARG A 151 -1.90 16.02 -0.13
C ARG A 151 -1.01 16.98 0.64
N GLU A 152 0.03 16.48 1.27
CA GLU A 152 0.94 17.22 2.15
C GLU A 152 2.27 17.57 1.47
N THR A 153 2.52 17.05 0.26
CA THR A 153 3.79 17.25 -0.49
C THR A 153 4.16 18.72 -0.60
N SER A 154 3.20 19.58 -0.95
CA SER A 154 3.42 21.03 -1.08
C SER A 154 3.89 21.70 0.24
N LEU A 155 3.26 21.31 1.36
CA LEU A 155 3.60 21.79 2.68
C LEU A 155 5.03 21.39 3.07
N PHE A 156 5.34 20.10 2.97
CA PHE A 156 6.67 19.58 3.33
C PHE A 156 7.77 20.09 2.39
N THR A 157 7.51 20.23 1.10
CA THR A 157 8.45 20.81 0.14
C THR A 157 8.77 22.26 0.48
N LYS A 158 7.75 23.07 0.79
CA LYS A 158 7.95 24.46 1.18
C LYS A 158 8.75 24.60 2.47
N LYS A 159 8.47 23.72 3.46
CA LYS A 159 9.03 23.79 4.80
C LYS A 159 10.45 23.21 4.87
N PHE A 160 10.69 22.09 4.21
CA PHE A 160 11.90 21.29 4.37
C PHE A 160 12.69 21.02 3.10
N GLY A 161 12.14 21.28 1.90
CA GLY A 161 12.74 20.89 0.63
C GLY A 161 14.09 21.56 0.31
N ARG A 162 14.47 22.64 1.02
CA ARG A 162 15.80 23.22 0.93
C ARG A 162 16.87 22.49 1.74
N LYS A 163 16.44 21.67 2.70
CA LYS A 163 17.31 21.03 3.69
C LYS A 163 17.36 19.51 3.55
N TYR A 164 16.25 18.92 3.19
CA TYR A 164 16.07 17.47 3.07
C TYR A 164 15.46 17.09 1.72
N HIS A 165 15.69 15.87 1.31
CA HIS A 165 15.07 15.31 0.11
C HIS A 165 13.60 14.98 0.38
N VAL A 166 12.68 15.75 -0.22
CA VAL A 166 11.24 15.51 -0.12
C VAL A 166 10.78 14.74 -1.36
N ILE A 167 10.25 13.54 -1.14
CA ILE A 167 9.85 12.62 -2.21
C ILE A 167 8.35 12.78 -2.46
N ASP A 168 7.99 13.10 -3.71
CA ASP A 168 6.58 13.31 -4.09
C ASP A 168 5.89 11.97 -4.39
N MET A 169 4.82 11.68 -3.64
CA MET A 169 3.97 10.51 -3.82
C MET A 169 2.80 10.75 -4.79
N GLY A 170 2.63 11.98 -5.31
CA GLY A 170 1.57 12.36 -6.25
C GLY A 170 1.88 11.93 -7.70
N THR A 171 2.32 10.69 -7.90
CA THR A 171 2.76 10.18 -9.21
C THR A 171 2.35 8.73 -9.43
N LYS A 172 2.36 8.33 -10.72
CA LYS A 172 2.20 6.93 -11.17
C LYS A 172 3.52 6.25 -11.51
N ASP A 173 4.63 6.99 -11.46
CA ASP A 173 5.97 6.49 -11.79
C ASP A 173 6.56 5.76 -10.57
N ILE A 174 6.26 4.47 -10.50
CA ILE A 174 6.63 3.60 -9.37
C ILE A 174 8.16 3.47 -9.27
N GLU A 175 8.83 3.23 -10.37
CA GLU A 175 10.27 2.96 -10.37
C GLU A 175 11.06 4.21 -9.95
N LYS A 176 10.65 5.40 -10.41
CA LYS A 176 11.26 6.67 -9.98
C LYS A 176 11.16 6.88 -8.48
N VAL A 177 9.98 6.68 -7.89
CA VAL A 177 9.79 6.86 -6.44
C VAL A 177 10.62 5.85 -5.65
N VAL A 178 10.68 4.59 -6.10
CA VAL A 178 11.52 3.57 -5.48
C VAL A 178 13.00 3.96 -5.54
N ASP A 179 13.48 4.47 -6.67
CA ASP A 179 14.86 4.96 -6.83
C ASP A 179 15.17 6.11 -5.84
N GLU A 180 14.23 7.05 -5.68
CA GLU A 180 14.37 8.16 -4.74
C GLU A 180 14.38 7.66 -3.27
N ILE A 181 13.50 6.73 -2.91
CA ILE A 181 13.47 6.12 -1.57
C ILE A 181 14.78 5.41 -1.30
N CYS A 182 15.25 4.56 -2.22
CA CYS A 182 16.48 3.79 -2.07
C CYS A 182 17.75 4.65 -2.08
N SER A 183 17.65 5.91 -2.51
CA SER A 183 18.74 6.89 -2.41
C SER A 183 18.87 7.53 -1.01
N CYS A 184 17.98 7.19 -0.06
CA CYS A 184 17.96 7.71 1.30
C CYS A 184 18.46 6.67 2.30
N LYS A 185 19.20 7.12 3.34
CA LYS A 185 19.66 6.25 4.44
C LYS A 185 18.59 6.01 5.50
N MET A 186 17.67 6.97 5.67
CA MET A 186 16.57 6.97 6.62
C MET A 186 15.37 7.68 6.01
N VAL A 187 14.17 7.35 6.46
CA VAL A 187 12.93 7.96 5.98
C VAL A 187 12.02 8.36 7.13
N LEU A 188 11.51 9.59 7.09
CA LEU A 188 10.34 10.02 7.87
C LEU A 188 9.14 10.14 6.92
N SER A 189 8.01 9.54 7.28
CA SER A 189 6.87 9.48 6.36
C SER A 189 5.53 9.71 7.04
N THR A 190 4.67 10.52 6.42
CA THR A 190 3.23 10.58 6.74
C THR A 190 2.42 9.62 5.86
N SER A 191 3.05 8.98 4.86
CA SER A 191 2.43 8.00 3.97
C SER A 191 2.70 6.57 4.43
N LEU A 192 1.65 5.74 4.51
CA LEU A 192 1.80 4.32 4.83
C LEU A 192 2.71 3.61 3.81
N HIS A 193 2.51 3.83 2.51
CA HIS A 193 3.32 3.17 1.49
C HIS A 193 4.76 3.69 1.43
N GLY A 194 5.00 4.93 1.89
CA GLY A 194 6.36 5.42 2.12
C GLY A 194 7.12 4.56 3.13
N ILE A 195 6.44 4.15 4.22
CA ILE A 195 7.01 3.26 5.24
C ILE A 195 7.16 1.84 4.70
N ILE A 196 6.10 1.27 4.11
CA ILE A 196 6.11 -0.12 3.62
C ILE A 196 7.23 -0.34 2.60
N VAL A 197 7.37 0.58 1.64
CA VAL A 197 8.39 0.45 0.59
C VAL A 197 9.79 0.65 1.14
N SER A 198 9.99 1.59 2.06
CA SER A 198 11.28 1.74 2.75
C SER A 198 11.67 0.45 3.48
N HIS A 199 10.75 -0.15 4.24
CA HIS A 199 10.96 -1.42 4.93
C HIS A 199 11.23 -2.57 3.96
N ALA A 200 10.55 -2.61 2.80
CA ALA A 200 10.78 -3.63 1.79
C ALA A 200 12.23 -3.64 1.29
N TYR A 201 12.84 -2.46 1.17
CA TYR A 201 14.24 -2.29 0.76
C TYR A 201 15.23 -2.18 1.94
N GLY A 202 14.79 -2.46 3.17
CA GLY A 202 15.66 -2.46 4.36
C GLY A 202 16.09 -1.06 4.82
N ILE A 203 15.34 -0.02 4.46
CA ILE A 203 15.61 1.36 4.84
C ILE A 203 14.82 1.68 6.11
N PRO A 204 15.46 2.15 7.20
CA PRO A 204 14.78 2.57 8.40
C PRO A 204 13.76 3.67 8.11
N ALA A 205 12.50 3.47 8.52
CA ALA A 205 11.42 4.42 8.29
C ALA A 205 10.53 4.56 9.54
N ILE A 206 10.23 5.80 9.91
CA ILE A 206 9.38 6.11 11.07
C ILE A 206 8.18 6.95 10.62
N TRP A 207 7.02 6.61 11.15
CA TRP A 207 5.78 7.34 10.90
C TRP A 207 5.76 8.65 11.69
N ILE A 208 5.65 9.76 10.96
CA ILE A 208 5.31 11.08 11.46
C ILE A 208 3.90 11.46 10.97
N LYS A 209 3.21 12.34 11.65
CA LYS A 209 1.85 12.75 11.27
C LYS A 209 1.68 14.26 11.27
N GLU A 210 1.03 14.79 10.22
CA GLU A 210 0.69 16.21 10.09
C GLU A 210 -0.73 16.52 10.57
N GLY A 211 -1.59 15.61 10.73
CA GLY A 211 -2.91 15.84 11.31
C GLY A 211 -4.08 15.94 10.34
N GLU A 212 -3.86 16.13 9.04
CA GLU A 212 -4.94 16.28 8.05
C GLU A 212 -5.23 15.02 7.21
N ILE A 213 -4.53 13.92 7.46
CA ILE A 213 -4.87 12.66 6.80
C ILE A 213 -6.11 12.11 7.48
N ASN A 214 -7.16 11.88 6.70
CA ASN A 214 -8.44 11.38 7.17
C ASN A 214 -8.35 9.88 7.56
N THR A 215 -7.57 9.58 8.60
CA THR A 215 -7.35 8.23 9.15
C THR A 215 -7.21 8.30 10.67
N ASP A 216 -7.81 7.30 11.34
CA ASP A 216 -7.65 7.07 12.78
C ASP A 216 -6.32 6.36 13.14
N GLY A 217 -5.44 6.15 12.17
CA GLY A 217 -4.17 5.42 12.33
C GLY A 217 -4.29 3.91 12.21
N PHE A 218 -5.49 3.35 12.09
CA PHE A 218 -5.71 1.90 11.97
C PHE A 218 -4.82 1.25 10.91
N LYS A 219 -4.73 1.84 9.71
CA LYS A 219 -3.94 1.30 8.60
C LYS A 219 -2.46 1.10 8.94
N PHE A 220 -1.88 2.01 9.75
CA PHE A 220 -0.48 1.91 10.18
C PHE A 220 -0.31 0.78 11.20
N GLY A 221 -1.13 0.76 12.25
CA GLY A 221 -1.12 -0.31 13.23
C GLY A 221 -1.38 -1.69 12.63
N ASP A 222 -2.26 -1.76 11.62
CA ASP A 222 -2.52 -2.98 10.88
C ASP A 222 -1.27 -3.49 10.16
N TYR A 223 -0.57 -2.63 9.41
CA TYR A 223 0.69 -2.98 8.78
C TYR A 223 1.77 -3.36 9.81
N PHE A 224 1.98 -2.54 10.84
CA PHE A 224 2.96 -2.82 11.89
C PHE A 224 2.76 -4.19 12.53
N SER A 225 1.50 -4.60 12.73
CA SER A 225 1.18 -5.92 13.27
C SER A 225 1.63 -7.09 12.38
N SER A 226 1.80 -6.87 11.07
CA SER A 226 2.28 -7.89 10.13
C SER A 226 3.80 -8.03 10.11
N VAL A 227 4.51 -6.99 10.53
CA VAL A 227 5.98 -6.94 10.52
C VAL A 227 6.59 -6.94 11.94
N ASN A 228 5.75 -7.23 12.95
CA ASN A 228 6.12 -7.29 14.37
C ASN A 228 6.76 -6.00 14.91
N ILE A 229 6.27 -4.84 14.44
CA ILE A 229 6.56 -3.55 15.05
C ILE A 229 5.44 -3.24 16.04
N ASP A 230 5.79 -2.81 17.26
CA ASP A 230 4.81 -2.38 18.25
C ASP A 230 4.07 -1.13 17.78
N PHE A 231 2.77 -1.06 18.07
CA PHE A 231 1.97 0.07 17.63
C PHE A 231 2.37 1.35 18.35
N TYR A 232 2.58 2.42 17.57
CA TYR A 232 2.72 3.78 18.05
C TYR A 232 1.84 4.73 17.23
N SER A 233 1.50 5.88 17.79
CA SER A 233 0.48 6.77 17.20
C SER A 233 1.02 7.74 16.12
N GLY A 234 2.27 7.56 15.71
CA GLY A 234 2.98 8.54 14.86
C GLY A 234 3.42 9.76 15.65
N PHE A 235 4.49 10.41 15.21
CA PHE A 235 5.06 11.58 15.89
C PHE A 235 4.58 12.87 15.24
N ASP A 236 3.96 13.78 16.01
CA ASP A 236 3.43 15.06 15.54
C ASP A 236 4.41 16.24 15.74
N HIS A 237 5.44 16.06 16.57
CA HIS A 237 6.50 17.06 16.84
C HIS A 237 7.66 16.98 15.84
N TYR A 238 7.40 16.56 14.60
CA TYR A 238 8.42 16.39 13.57
C TYR A 238 9.18 17.68 13.21
N ASP A 239 8.64 18.86 13.52
CA ASP A 239 9.34 20.14 13.35
C ASP A 239 10.59 20.22 14.22
N GLU A 240 10.52 19.73 15.45
CA GLU A 240 11.64 19.68 16.38
C GLU A 240 12.67 18.66 15.90
N ILE A 241 12.22 17.48 15.47
CA ILE A 241 13.07 16.41 14.93
C ILE A 241 13.84 16.91 13.71
N LEU A 242 13.19 17.68 12.82
CA LEU A 242 13.76 18.16 11.56
C LEU A 242 14.58 19.45 11.69
N GLN A 243 14.81 19.98 12.91
CA GLN A 243 15.65 21.16 13.13
C GLN A 243 17.11 20.95 12.73
N SER A 244 17.64 19.72 12.85
CA SER A 244 18.99 19.41 12.41
C SER A 244 19.14 17.92 12.07
N LEU A 245 20.11 17.59 11.20
CA LEU A 245 20.44 16.19 10.91
C LEU A 245 20.94 15.43 12.15
N VAL A 246 21.52 16.14 13.10
CA VAL A 246 21.95 15.54 14.39
C VAL A 246 20.73 15.07 15.17
N GLN A 247 19.70 15.91 15.29
CA GLN A 247 18.43 15.55 15.96
C GLN A 247 17.72 14.40 15.24
N VAL A 248 17.71 14.39 13.90
CA VAL A 248 17.17 13.27 13.13
C VAL A 248 17.90 11.96 13.46
N LYS A 249 19.23 11.96 13.45
CA LYS A 249 20.02 10.76 13.75
C LYS A 249 19.82 10.28 15.20
N GLU A 250 19.72 11.20 16.14
CA GLU A 250 19.41 10.90 17.54
C GLU A 250 18.03 10.26 17.67
N PHE A 251 17.02 10.86 17.03
CA PHE A 251 15.66 10.37 17.01
C PHE A 251 15.57 8.92 16.46
N PHE A 252 16.27 8.63 15.35
CA PHE A 252 16.32 7.26 14.81
C PHE A 252 17.07 6.30 15.73
N ARG A 253 18.07 6.75 16.46
CA ARG A 253 18.80 5.94 17.45
C ARG A 253 17.89 5.57 18.63
N GLU A 254 17.13 6.54 19.14
CA GLU A 254 16.20 6.36 20.26
C GLU A 254 15.01 5.48 19.90
N HIS A 255 14.61 5.49 18.64
CA HIS A 255 13.45 4.76 18.10
C HIS A 255 13.86 3.66 17.12
N ALA A 256 15.04 3.05 17.32
CA ALA A 256 15.54 2.01 16.42
C ALA A 256 14.65 0.78 16.37
N ASP A 257 13.98 0.47 17.48
CA ASP A 257 13.06 -0.66 17.65
C ASP A 257 11.77 -0.56 16.82
N ILE A 258 11.37 0.64 16.38
CA ILE A 258 10.18 0.83 15.55
C ILE A 258 10.51 1.23 14.11
N SER A 259 11.79 1.40 13.78
CA SER A 259 12.23 1.91 12.48
C SER A 259 12.38 0.86 11.40
N LEU A 260 12.44 -0.42 11.75
CA LEU A 260 12.58 -1.55 10.84
C LEU A 260 11.72 -2.75 11.28
N PRO A 261 11.29 -3.60 10.35
CA PRO A 261 10.59 -4.85 10.65
C PRO A 261 11.39 -5.79 11.57
N HIS A 262 10.69 -6.43 12.52
CA HIS A 262 11.25 -7.48 13.40
C HIS A 262 10.93 -8.89 12.91
N ILE A 263 10.72 -9.05 11.62
CA ILE A 263 10.49 -10.32 10.94
C ILE A 263 11.27 -10.35 9.63
N ASP A 264 11.68 -11.52 9.20
CA ASP A 264 12.30 -11.67 7.90
C ASP A 264 11.29 -11.37 6.77
N ILE A 265 11.53 -10.26 6.06
CA ILE A 265 10.69 -9.81 4.94
C ILE A 265 10.65 -10.84 3.81
N ARG A 266 11.72 -11.62 3.60
CA ARG A 266 11.74 -12.69 2.58
C ARG A 266 10.70 -13.76 2.88
N SER A 267 10.48 -14.08 4.15
CA SER A 267 9.44 -15.03 4.55
C SER A 267 8.04 -14.52 4.20
N ILE A 268 7.78 -13.21 4.39
CA ILE A 268 6.52 -12.57 3.98
C ILE A 268 6.39 -12.60 2.45
N GLN A 269 7.43 -12.21 1.73
CA GLN A 269 7.45 -12.21 0.26
C GLN A 269 7.12 -13.58 -0.32
N LYS A 270 7.74 -14.63 0.22
CA LYS A 270 7.49 -16.01 -0.18
C LYS A 270 6.03 -16.44 0.07
N ASN A 271 5.48 -16.11 1.22
CA ASN A 271 4.09 -16.44 1.56
C ASN A 271 3.10 -15.66 0.69
N LEU A 272 3.35 -14.39 0.41
CA LEU A 272 2.54 -13.58 -0.50
C LEU A 272 2.54 -14.17 -1.92
N LEU A 273 3.70 -14.56 -2.47
CA LEU A 273 3.77 -15.19 -3.80
C LEU A 273 3.00 -16.50 -3.86
N LYS A 274 3.11 -17.35 -2.84
CA LYS A 274 2.37 -18.62 -2.76
C LYS A 274 0.86 -18.46 -2.64
N SER A 275 0.41 -17.35 -2.10
CA SER A 275 -1.01 -17.06 -1.86
C SER A 275 -1.68 -16.24 -2.95
N THR A 276 -1.01 -16.00 -4.11
CA THR A 276 -1.60 -15.22 -5.19
C THR A 276 -2.90 -15.85 -5.70
N PRO A 277 -3.98 -15.08 -5.84
CA PRO A 277 -5.26 -15.56 -6.36
C PRO A 277 -5.33 -15.61 -7.90
N PHE A 278 -4.22 -15.36 -8.57
CA PHE A 278 -4.08 -15.35 -10.04
C PHE A 278 -2.85 -16.15 -10.46
N ASP A 279 -2.81 -16.58 -11.71
CA ASP A 279 -1.65 -17.28 -12.26
C ASP A 279 -0.45 -16.32 -12.34
N ILE A 280 0.66 -16.71 -11.74
CA ILE A 280 1.94 -16.01 -11.87
C ILE A 280 2.60 -16.44 -13.19
N SER A 281 3.22 -15.51 -13.92
CA SER A 281 3.97 -15.80 -15.13
C SER A 281 5.19 -16.69 -14.84
N GLU A 282 5.63 -17.46 -15.85
CA GLU A 282 6.73 -18.43 -15.69
C GLU A 282 8.04 -17.79 -15.19
N GLU A 283 8.31 -16.55 -15.56
CA GLU A 283 9.47 -15.80 -15.08
C GLU A 283 9.48 -15.72 -13.55
N TRP A 284 8.33 -15.40 -12.94
CA TRP A 284 8.23 -15.22 -11.49
C TRP A 284 8.14 -16.53 -10.72
N LYS A 285 7.61 -17.59 -11.30
CA LYS A 285 7.65 -18.94 -10.71
C LYS A 285 9.06 -19.45 -10.51
N GLN A 286 9.97 -19.14 -11.45
CA GLN A 286 11.38 -19.50 -11.31
C GLN A 286 12.06 -18.68 -10.20
N LYS A 287 11.74 -17.40 -10.05
CA LYS A 287 12.28 -16.53 -8.97
C LYS A 287 11.73 -16.91 -7.59
N GLU A 288 10.45 -17.32 -7.49
CA GLU A 288 9.87 -17.81 -6.24
C GLU A 288 10.68 -18.96 -5.62
N SER A 289 11.20 -19.87 -6.44
CA SER A 289 12.02 -21.00 -5.98
C SER A 289 13.39 -20.57 -5.42
N GLN A 290 13.82 -19.34 -5.65
CA GLN A 290 15.11 -18.78 -5.22
C GLN A 290 14.99 -17.89 -3.97
N LEU A 291 13.77 -17.50 -3.54
CA LEU A 291 13.47 -16.79 -2.30
C LEU A 291 13.41 -17.78 -1.13
#